data_3e56275304d25115618d4e130f142a68
#
_entry.id   3e56275304d25115618d4e130f142a68
#
_cell.length_a   1.000
_cell.length_b   1.000
_cell.length_c   1.000
_cell.angle_alpha   90.00
_cell.angle_beta   90.00
_cell.angle_gamma   90.00
#
_symmetry.space_group_name_H-M   'P 1'
#
loop_
_entity.id
_entity.type
_entity.pdbx_description
1 polymer ?
#
loop_
_entity_poly.entity_id
_entity_poly.type
_entity_poly.pdbx_seq_one_letter_code
_entity_poly.pdbx_strand_id
1 'polypeptide(L)'
;MTQILYFHSIKVILKYKFPLALVILLYLTHLYTKDFSSQYQKPINGDAKSYYAYLPAIFIHNDAEYKFVDDYEDKYYSNDQRKDFLNSTDNGRKVNKTFPGVAVLYLPFFLIAHFLASIFGADADGYSLIYQYLFDFGYWFYILLGAIYYLKVFRLLKFKNKYIYFSLFVLIVGTNVLFYSMVDQSVTHLFNFAMINGMVYHLLKFKRDGRLKHIYFSIALLVLIGITRPTNVLVIILIPIFISDRQFYSDFFKQIFKLKPFLIVVGITLIIGSIPFILWQWQTGNWIVYGYGDEGFDFKKPELVNFLFSYTKGWFTYTPIALLTVVLGLFYVSLKNVFKTLNIVLFYFISIYIFSSWWCWYYGAGMSQRVMIDHFVILGYLMLIILENAPYLLKKVLISVYLLLVVFNVIQTYQIAKGIYPMGSPTKEIYWDNFLNLTKKAKVYEKVDWELLESIAVSFNPNSDYIVKGVPKQINDNFVLQVSEFETYSPTFQFQLTQPSSSIVIRLSAIGYSTIENTRLVMTSIGDNSEQGVIYLKSDLQNEDTVELEYLIEFSNSVQKFEAYVWNGGSNEKVECFDVVIESYKK
;
A
#
# COMPACT_ATOMS: atom_id res chain seq x y z
N MET A 1 -37.00 31.56 0.54
CA MET A 1 -35.67 31.21 -0.02
C MET A 1 -34.95 30.11 0.79
N THR A 2 -34.92 30.17 2.09
CA THR A 2 -34.28 29.17 3.00
C THR A 2 -34.88 27.75 2.90
N GLN A 3 -36.22 27.61 2.84
CA GLN A 3 -36.87 26.30 2.70
C GLN A 3 -36.58 25.63 1.35
N ILE A 4 -36.49 26.38 0.26
CA ILE A 4 -36.17 25.84 -1.07
C ILE A 4 -34.73 25.33 -1.12
N LEU A 5 -33.80 26.06 -0.50
CA LEU A 5 -32.41 25.63 -0.35
C LEU A 5 -32.29 24.37 0.53
N TYR A 6 -33.06 24.30 1.61
CA TYR A 6 -33.09 23.14 2.51
C TYR A 6 -33.61 21.86 1.80
N PHE A 7 -34.73 21.95 1.08
CA PHE A 7 -35.29 20.85 0.30
C PHE A 7 -34.39 20.44 -0.87
N HIS A 8 -33.67 21.40 -1.48
CA HIS A 8 -32.71 21.11 -2.54
C HIS A 8 -31.50 20.34 -1.98
N SER A 9 -30.98 20.75 -0.83
CA SER A 9 -29.87 20.10 -0.13
C SER A 9 -30.20 18.66 0.28
N ILE A 10 -31.38 18.40 0.85
CA ILE A 10 -31.83 17.05 1.23
C ILE A 10 -31.96 16.15 -0.01
N LYS A 11 -32.54 16.64 -1.10
CA LYS A 11 -32.65 15.85 -2.36
C LYS A 11 -31.26 15.51 -2.94
N VAL A 12 -30.28 16.39 -2.80
CA VAL A 12 -28.90 16.13 -3.24
C VAL A 12 -28.27 15.03 -2.36
N ILE A 13 -28.39 15.13 -1.03
CA ILE A 13 -27.86 14.12 -0.09
C ILE A 13 -28.48 12.74 -0.36
N LEU A 14 -29.81 12.69 -0.53
CA LEU A 14 -30.52 11.43 -0.83
C LEU A 14 -30.07 10.77 -2.15
N LYS A 15 -29.60 11.57 -3.11
CA LYS A 15 -29.06 11.07 -4.37
C LYS A 15 -27.74 10.30 -4.21
N TYR A 16 -26.95 10.62 -3.20
CA TYR A 16 -25.65 10.01 -2.93
C TYR A 16 -25.60 9.22 -1.61
N LYS A 17 -26.77 8.87 -1.06
CA LYS A 17 -26.90 8.17 0.22
C LYS A 17 -26.07 6.90 0.32
N PHE A 18 -25.95 6.13 -0.76
CA PHE A 18 -25.19 4.87 -0.74
C PHE A 18 -23.67 5.09 -0.57
N PRO A 19 -22.95 5.84 -1.44
CA PRO A 19 -21.53 6.07 -1.22
C PRO A 19 -21.27 6.81 0.08
N LEU A 20 -22.12 7.74 0.48
CA LEU A 20 -22.00 8.45 1.76
C LEU A 20 -22.09 7.48 2.94
N ALA A 21 -23.12 6.61 2.99
CA ALA A 21 -23.29 5.63 4.05
C ALA A 21 -22.13 4.61 4.08
N LEU A 22 -21.69 4.11 2.92
CA LEU A 22 -20.58 3.17 2.83
C LEU A 22 -19.27 3.79 3.36
N VAL A 23 -18.92 4.99 2.88
CA VAL A 23 -17.66 5.64 3.25
C VAL A 23 -17.70 6.09 4.72
N ILE A 24 -18.83 6.63 5.21
CA ILE A 24 -18.98 6.98 6.64
C ILE A 24 -18.85 5.75 7.53
N LEU A 25 -19.50 4.62 7.18
CA LEU A 25 -19.40 3.40 7.95
C LEU A 25 -17.95 2.92 8.06
N LEU A 26 -17.24 2.88 6.94
CA LEU A 26 -15.83 2.50 6.90
C LEU A 26 -14.96 3.48 7.70
N TYR A 27 -15.22 4.79 7.58
CA TYR A 27 -14.49 5.81 8.32
C TYR A 27 -14.70 5.70 9.84
N LEU A 28 -15.93 5.51 10.29
CA LEU A 28 -16.22 5.31 11.71
C LEU A 28 -15.57 4.02 12.24
N THR A 29 -15.56 2.94 11.44
CA THR A 29 -14.85 1.71 11.78
C THR A 29 -13.34 1.95 11.86
N HIS A 30 -12.77 2.72 10.92
CA HIS A 30 -11.36 3.10 10.93
C HIS A 30 -11.01 3.88 12.21
N LEU A 31 -11.76 4.93 12.53
CA LEU A 31 -11.54 5.72 13.76
C LEU A 31 -11.64 4.88 15.03
N TYR A 32 -12.54 3.89 15.05
CA TYR A 32 -12.67 2.98 16.19
C TYR A 32 -11.46 2.03 16.34
N THR A 33 -10.81 1.66 15.24
CA THR A 33 -9.70 0.69 15.24
C THR A 33 -8.31 1.32 15.31
N LYS A 34 -8.21 2.66 15.19
CA LYS A 34 -6.93 3.39 15.15
C LYS A 34 -6.72 4.25 16.39
N ASP A 35 -5.51 4.23 16.87
CA ASP A 35 -5.03 5.14 17.91
C ASP A 35 -3.96 6.08 17.31
N PHE A 36 -4.36 7.30 16.98
CA PHE A 36 -3.44 8.29 16.40
C PHE A 36 -2.46 8.89 17.41
N SER A 37 -2.61 8.60 18.70
CA SER A 37 -1.59 8.92 19.71
C SER A 37 -0.39 7.97 19.61
N SER A 38 -0.61 6.73 19.17
CA SER A 38 0.44 5.76 18.89
C SER A 38 1.28 6.19 17.69
N GLN A 39 2.59 6.17 17.83
CA GLN A 39 3.53 6.53 16.76
C GLN A 39 3.37 5.68 15.49
N TYR A 40 3.03 4.40 15.64
CA TYR A 40 2.89 3.46 14.52
C TYR A 40 1.55 3.54 13.79
N GLN A 41 0.57 4.27 14.33
CA GLN A 41 -0.77 4.36 13.76
C GLN A 41 -1.12 5.75 13.22
N LYS A 42 -0.15 6.69 13.25
CA LYS A 42 -0.35 8.03 12.69
C LYS A 42 -0.58 7.99 11.19
N PRO A 43 -1.58 8.72 10.67
CA PRO A 43 -1.83 8.79 9.22
C PRO A 43 -0.71 9.43 8.43
N ILE A 44 -0.02 10.45 9.00
CA ILE A 44 1.17 11.06 8.38
C ILE A 44 2.36 10.16 8.68
N ASN A 45 2.45 9.00 8.02
CA ASN A 45 3.54 8.04 8.17
C ASN A 45 3.91 7.43 6.80
N GLY A 46 5.03 6.72 6.71
CA GLY A 46 5.52 6.13 5.46
C GLY A 46 5.62 7.18 4.34
N ASP A 47 5.16 6.82 3.14
CA ASP A 47 5.18 7.72 1.98
C ASP A 47 4.43 9.06 2.24
N ALA A 48 3.42 9.06 3.13
CA ALA A 48 2.67 10.28 3.47
C ALA A 48 3.55 11.37 4.08
N LYS A 49 4.62 11.02 4.84
CA LYS A 49 5.58 11.98 5.36
C LYS A 49 6.16 12.85 4.24
N SER A 50 6.57 12.21 3.14
CA SER A 50 7.17 12.91 2.00
C SER A 50 6.18 13.84 1.28
N TYR A 51 4.96 13.35 1.02
CA TYR A 51 3.93 14.16 0.34
C TYR A 51 3.47 15.33 1.18
N TYR A 52 3.38 15.15 2.49
CA TYR A 52 2.89 16.15 3.42
C TYR A 52 3.94 17.20 3.78
N ALA A 53 5.23 16.83 3.83
CA ALA A 53 6.31 17.67 4.32
C ALA A 53 6.43 19.04 3.63
N TYR A 54 5.99 19.17 2.38
CA TYR A 54 5.94 20.45 1.68
C TYR A 54 5.12 21.51 2.42
N LEU A 55 4.04 21.11 3.11
CA LEU A 55 3.12 22.05 3.76
C LEU A 55 3.77 22.72 4.98
N PRO A 56 4.25 21.99 6.01
CA PRO A 56 4.95 22.62 7.11
C PRO A 56 6.26 23.29 6.67
N ALA A 57 7.00 22.74 5.69
CA ALA A 57 8.21 23.37 5.14
C ALA A 57 7.93 24.79 4.62
N ILE A 58 6.83 24.98 3.89
CA ILE A 58 6.47 26.28 3.28
C ILE A 58 5.79 27.19 4.29
N PHE A 59 4.75 26.70 4.97
CA PHE A 59 3.79 27.56 5.71
C PHE A 59 4.17 27.78 7.18
N ILE A 60 5.01 26.93 7.77
CA ILE A 60 5.40 27.04 9.19
C ILE A 60 6.88 27.40 9.32
N HIS A 61 7.76 26.60 8.71
CA HIS A 61 9.20 26.68 8.96
C HIS A 61 9.96 27.55 7.95
N ASN A 62 9.40 27.79 6.76
CA ASN A 62 10.12 28.42 5.62
C ASN A 62 11.49 27.78 5.37
N ASP A 63 11.52 26.43 5.41
CA ASP A 63 12.74 25.64 5.41
C ASP A 63 12.79 24.72 4.16
N ALA A 64 13.59 25.15 3.17
CA ALA A 64 13.78 24.41 1.93
C ALA A 64 14.66 23.15 2.09
N GLU A 65 15.41 23.04 3.19
CA GLU A 65 16.33 21.95 3.47
C GLU A 65 15.73 20.88 4.39
N TYR A 66 14.49 21.09 4.86
CA TYR A 66 13.76 20.15 5.73
C TYR A 66 14.49 19.83 7.05
N LYS A 67 15.21 20.80 7.64
CA LYS A 67 15.89 20.64 8.94
C LYS A 67 14.91 20.35 10.09
N PHE A 68 13.70 20.94 10.02
CA PHE A 68 12.62 20.74 11.00
C PHE A 68 12.18 19.26 11.11
N VAL A 69 12.56 18.40 10.15
CA VAL A 69 12.18 16.98 10.15
C VAL A 69 12.74 16.27 11.36
N ASP A 70 13.97 16.61 11.81
CA ASP A 70 14.58 16.02 12.99
C ASP A 70 13.74 16.31 14.24
N ASP A 71 13.30 17.56 14.40
CA ASP A 71 12.56 17.98 15.59
C ASP A 71 11.21 17.25 15.73
N TYR A 72 10.48 17.06 14.63
CA TYR A 72 9.20 16.37 14.72
C TYR A 72 9.35 14.84 14.79
N GLU A 73 10.38 14.25 14.17
CA GLU A 73 10.66 12.81 14.31
C GLU A 73 10.94 12.47 15.77
N ASP A 74 11.82 13.23 16.44
CA ASP A 74 12.11 13.03 17.86
C ASP A 74 10.89 13.22 18.76
N LYS A 75 10.01 14.17 18.40
CA LYS A 75 8.83 14.50 19.21
C LYS A 75 7.68 13.53 19.06
N TYR A 76 7.42 13.04 17.83
CA TYR A 76 6.19 12.32 17.51
C TYR A 76 6.41 10.87 17.05
N TYR A 77 7.62 10.49 16.61
CA TYR A 77 7.87 9.21 15.96
C TYR A 77 9.00 8.38 16.62
N SER A 78 9.58 8.84 17.74
CA SER A 78 10.63 8.16 18.53
C SER A 78 11.68 7.44 17.68
N ASN A 79 12.68 8.18 17.24
CA ASN A 79 13.90 7.70 16.54
C ASN A 79 13.69 6.98 15.18
N ASP A 80 12.52 6.96 14.61
CA ASP A 80 12.34 6.52 13.22
C ASP A 80 12.83 7.62 12.26
N GLN A 81 14.16 7.82 12.20
CA GLN A 81 14.85 8.87 11.44
C GLN A 81 14.75 8.67 9.93
N ARG A 82 13.58 8.28 9.41
CA ARG A 82 13.40 8.05 7.98
C ARG A 82 13.27 9.35 7.22
N LYS A 83 14.44 9.95 6.91
CA LYS A 83 14.60 11.00 5.89
C LYS A 83 14.82 10.40 4.49
N ASP A 84 14.40 9.18 4.25
CA ASP A 84 14.51 8.43 3.00
C ASP A 84 13.78 9.08 1.82
N PHE A 85 12.95 10.09 2.09
CA PHE A 85 12.33 10.92 1.07
C PHE A 85 13.16 12.14 0.63
N LEU A 86 14.31 12.39 1.25
CA LEU A 86 15.20 13.50 0.93
C LEU A 86 16.46 13.00 0.24
N ASN A 87 16.62 13.34 -1.02
CA ASN A 87 17.83 13.06 -1.77
C ASN A 87 18.74 14.29 -1.84
N SER A 88 20.05 14.05 -1.93
CA SER A 88 21.04 15.12 -2.17
C SER A 88 21.19 15.34 -3.67
N THR A 89 21.22 16.59 -4.07
CA THR A 89 21.58 17.00 -5.45
C THR A 89 23.08 17.20 -5.58
N ASP A 90 23.59 17.32 -6.79
CA ASP A 90 25.03 17.50 -7.08
C ASP A 90 25.65 18.73 -6.38
N ASN A 91 24.84 19.74 -6.09
CA ASN A 91 25.26 20.94 -5.35
C ASN A 91 25.14 20.81 -3.83
N GLY A 92 24.87 19.61 -3.31
CA GLY A 92 24.75 19.28 -1.88
C GLY A 92 23.44 19.70 -1.21
N ARG A 93 22.52 20.37 -1.93
CA ARG A 93 21.20 20.72 -1.39
C ARG A 93 20.27 19.52 -1.37
N LYS A 94 19.28 19.55 -0.48
CA LYS A 94 18.27 18.51 -0.36
C LYS A 94 17.09 18.77 -1.29
N VAL A 95 16.53 17.69 -1.84
CA VAL A 95 15.28 17.70 -2.60
C VAL A 95 14.36 16.61 -2.09
N ASN A 96 13.09 16.95 -1.92
CA ASN A 96 12.07 15.95 -1.66
C ASN A 96 11.82 15.15 -2.94
N LYS A 97 11.99 13.81 -2.87
CA LYS A 97 11.89 12.95 -4.05
C LYS A 97 10.47 12.85 -4.63
N THR A 98 9.43 13.14 -3.84
CA THR A 98 8.04 12.99 -4.27
C THR A 98 7.51 14.26 -4.94
N PHE A 99 6.50 14.10 -5.78
CA PHE A 99 5.83 15.21 -6.42
C PHE A 99 4.82 15.88 -5.47
N PRO A 100 4.60 17.22 -5.57
CA PRO A 100 3.84 18.00 -4.60
C PRO A 100 2.31 17.94 -4.76
N GLY A 101 1.78 17.16 -5.70
CA GLY A 101 0.34 17.17 -5.99
C GLY A 101 -0.53 16.80 -4.80
N VAL A 102 -0.09 15.84 -3.96
CA VAL A 102 -0.81 15.48 -2.73
C VAL A 102 -0.77 16.62 -1.72
N ALA A 103 0.35 17.34 -1.58
CA ALA A 103 0.40 18.53 -0.74
C ALA A 103 -0.62 19.58 -1.18
N VAL A 104 -0.74 19.83 -2.49
CA VAL A 104 -1.77 20.75 -3.03
C VAL A 104 -3.17 20.31 -2.64
N LEU A 105 -3.46 19.01 -2.71
CA LEU A 105 -4.77 18.45 -2.36
C LEU A 105 -5.04 18.50 -0.85
N TYR A 106 -4.00 18.37 -0.02
CA TYR A 106 -4.12 18.48 1.44
C TYR A 106 -4.10 19.91 1.96
N LEU A 107 -3.68 20.89 1.17
CA LEU A 107 -3.56 22.28 1.62
C LEU A 107 -4.78 22.82 2.36
N PRO A 108 -6.05 22.63 1.92
CA PRO A 108 -7.21 23.11 2.65
C PRO A 108 -7.33 22.51 4.07
N PHE A 109 -7.05 21.22 4.20
CA PHE A 109 -7.12 20.51 5.49
C PHE A 109 -5.99 20.91 6.41
N PHE A 110 -4.78 21.12 5.86
CA PHE A 110 -3.63 21.63 6.59
C PHE A 110 -3.90 23.03 7.17
N LEU A 111 -4.43 23.95 6.36
CA LEU A 111 -4.74 25.32 6.81
C LEU A 111 -5.82 25.32 7.91
N ILE A 112 -6.83 24.45 7.78
CA ILE A 112 -7.85 24.28 8.83
C ILE A 112 -7.19 23.71 10.10
N ALA A 113 -6.33 22.70 9.98
CA ALA A 113 -5.62 22.12 11.11
C ALA A 113 -4.74 23.14 11.82
N HIS A 114 -3.99 23.95 11.07
CA HIS A 114 -3.12 24.98 11.59
C HIS A 114 -3.90 26.07 12.33
N PHE A 115 -5.02 26.50 11.76
CA PHE A 115 -5.93 27.46 12.40
C PHE A 115 -6.51 26.87 13.70
N LEU A 116 -6.99 25.63 13.70
CA LEU A 116 -7.55 24.98 14.89
C LEU A 116 -6.47 24.77 15.96
N ALA A 117 -5.25 24.32 15.60
CA ALA A 117 -4.15 24.16 16.53
C ALA A 117 -3.84 25.48 17.24
N SER A 118 -3.79 26.60 16.49
CA SER A 118 -3.55 27.94 17.04
C SER A 118 -4.66 28.41 17.99
N ILE A 119 -5.93 28.10 17.71
CA ILE A 119 -7.06 28.50 18.56
C ILE A 119 -7.12 27.66 19.85
N PHE A 120 -6.94 26.35 19.73
CA PHE A 120 -7.07 25.44 20.87
C PHE A 120 -5.79 25.31 21.72
N GLY A 121 -4.74 26.09 21.41
CA GLY A 121 -3.47 26.06 22.15
C GLY A 121 -2.70 24.75 22.01
N ALA A 122 -2.95 24.00 20.93
CA ALA A 122 -2.14 22.85 20.58
C ALA A 122 -0.89 23.29 19.82
N ASP A 123 0.12 22.43 19.75
CA ASP A 123 1.33 22.71 18.98
C ASP A 123 1.00 22.91 17.50
N ALA A 124 1.21 24.15 17.02
CA ALA A 124 0.96 24.53 15.64
C ALA A 124 2.18 24.23 14.74
N ASP A 125 2.78 23.06 14.90
CA ASP A 125 4.02 22.61 14.28
C ASP A 125 3.85 21.78 13.01
N GLY A 126 2.61 21.49 12.63
CA GLY A 126 2.29 20.69 11.44
C GLY A 126 2.07 19.20 11.71
N TYR A 127 2.38 18.68 12.90
CA TYR A 127 2.38 17.22 13.18
C TYR A 127 1.62 16.82 14.44
N SER A 128 1.17 17.76 15.27
CA SER A 128 0.34 17.46 16.44
C SER A 128 -0.96 16.73 16.05
N LEU A 129 -1.67 16.13 17.04
CA LEU A 129 -2.85 15.29 16.81
C LEU A 129 -3.92 15.94 15.93
N ILE A 130 -4.09 17.27 16.02
CA ILE A 130 -5.06 18.01 15.19
C ILE A 130 -4.72 17.81 13.69
N TYR A 131 -3.45 17.90 13.32
CA TYR A 131 -3.03 17.69 11.93
C TYR A 131 -3.21 16.23 11.51
N GLN A 132 -2.94 15.28 12.39
CA GLN A 132 -3.16 13.85 12.10
C GLN A 132 -4.63 13.57 11.79
N TYR A 133 -5.57 14.08 12.61
CA TYR A 133 -7.00 13.92 12.39
C TYR A 133 -7.49 14.62 11.12
N LEU A 134 -7.00 15.82 10.82
CA LEU A 134 -7.38 16.54 9.61
C LEU A 134 -6.76 15.94 8.34
N PHE A 135 -5.56 15.37 8.44
CA PHE A 135 -4.95 14.60 7.37
C PHE A 135 -5.80 13.36 7.04
N ASP A 136 -6.13 12.57 8.06
CA ASP A 136 -6.99 11.39 7.95
C ASP A 136 -8.36 11.75 7.35
N PHE A 137 -9.03 12.76 7.90
CA PHE A 137 -10.31 13.25 7.38
C PHE A 137 -10.22 13.67 5.90
N GLY A 138 -9.15 14.37 5.50
CA GLY A 138 -8.88 14.77 4.13
C GLY A 138 -8.75 13.57 3.19
N TYR A 139 -8.07 12.51 3.64
CA TYR A 139 -7.93 11.26 2.89
C TYR A 139 -9.30 10.61 2.61
N TRP A 140 -10.13 10.46 3.64
CA TRP A 140 -11.49 9.92 3.51
C TRP A 140 -12.43 10.81 2.70
N PHE A 141 -12.23 12.13 2.75
CA PHE A 141 -12.94 13.07 1.87
C PHE A 141 -12.68 12.77 0.39
N TYR A 142 -11.42 12.49 0.00
CA TYR A 142 -11.10 12.14 -1.39
C TYR A 142 -11.64 10.77 -1.78
N ILE A 143 -11.68 9.79 -0.88
CA ILE A 143 -12.36 8.50 -1.13
C ILE A 143 -13.85 8.73 -1.44
N LEU A 144 -14.52 9.53 -0.64
CA LEU A 144 -15.93 9.88 -0.86
C LEU A 144 -16.13 10.63 -2.18
N LEU A 145 -15.27 11.60 -2.48
CA LEU A 145 -15.31 12.37 -3.71
C LEU A 145 -15.15 11.44 -4.94
N GLY A 146 -14.20 10.51 -4.89
CA GLY A 146 -14.00 9.49 -5.90
C GLY A 146 -15.22 8.60 -6.11
N ALA A 147 -15.82 8.12 -5.02
CA ALA A 147 -17.06 7.33 -5.06
C ALA A 147 -18.24 8.12 -5.65
N ILE A 148 -18.38 9.41 -5.33
CA ILE A 148 -19.42 10.27 -5.90
C ILE A 148 -19.19 10.49 -7.40
N TYR A 149 -17.95 10.76 -7.84
CA TYR A 149 -17.64 10.92 -9.26
C TYR A 149 -17.81 9.60 -10.01
N TYR A 150 -17.46 8.45 -9.44
CA TYR A 150 -17.74 7.13 -9.99
C TYR A 150 -19.23 6.96 -10.29
N LEU A 151 -20.10 7.24 -9.33
CA LEU A 151 -21.55 7.19 -9.56
C LEU A 151 -22.00 8.12 -10.67
N LYS A 152 -21.46 9.36 -10.70
CA LYS A 152 -21.81 10.36 -11.72
C LYS A 152 -21.40 9.90 -13.12
N VAL A 153 -20.20 9.31 -13.28
CA VAL A 153 -19.71 8.76 -14.53
C VAL A 153 -20.67 7.70 -15.08
N PHE A 154 -20.95 6.68 -14.26
CA PHE A 154 -21.73 5.54 -14.75
C PHE A 154 -23.23 5.81 -14.91
N ARG A 155 -23.76 6.79 -14.16
CA ARG A 155 -25.10 7.33 -14.45
C ARG A 155 -25.19 8.08 -15.77
N LEU A 156 -24.15 8.85 -16.13
CA LEU A 156 -24.07 9.49 -17.45
C LEU A 156 -23.99 8.47 -18.58
N LEU A 157 -23.32 7.35 -18.34
CA LEU A 157 -23.24 6.21 -19.26
C LEU A 157 -24.50 5.33 -19.23
N LYS A 158 -25.53 5.70 -18.44
CA LYS A 158 -26.86 5.07 -18.36
C LYS A 158 -26.86 3.65 -17.80
N PHE A 159 -25.88 3.26 -17.00
CA PHE A 159 -25.92 1.99 -16.26
C PHE A 159 -26.98 2.01 -15.15
N LYS A 160 -27.53 0.84 -14.82
CA LYS A 160 -28.55 0.69 -13.76
C LYS A 160 -27.95 0.94 -12.38
N ASN A 161 -28.60 1.80 -11.56
CA ASN A 161 -28.09 2.18 -10.25
C ASN A 161 -27.73 1.00 -9.34
N LYS A 162 -28.51 -0.09 -9.35
CA LYS A 162 -28.22 -1.29 -8.54
C LYS A 162 -26.86 -1.90 -8.86
N TYR A 163 -26.47 -1.92 -10.14
CA TYR A 163 -25.17 -2.44 -10.55
C TYR A 163 -24.05 -1.45 -10.28
N ILE A 164 -24.31 -0.13 -10.41
CA ILE A 164 -23.33 0.91 -10.03
C ILE A 164 -23.04 0.81 -8.53
N TYR A 165 -24.03 0.66 -7.68
CA TYR A 165 -23.83 0.52 -6.24
C TYR A 165 -23.10 -0.77 -5.89
N PHE A 166 -23.48 -1.89 -6.50
CA PHE A 166 -22.80 -3.16 -6.30
C PHE A 166 -21.34 -3.10 -6.74
N SER A 167 -21.06 -2.58 -7.93
CA SER A 167 -19.68 -2.46 -8.42
C SER A 167 -18.83 -1.53 -7.58
N LEU A 168 -19.39 -0.41 -7.09
CA LEU A 168 -18.68 0.49 -6.17
C LEU A 168 -18.37 -0.21 -4.84
N PHE A 169 -19.33 -0.96 -4.28
CA PHE A 169 -19.11 -1.76 -3.08
C PHE A 169 -17.98 -2.78 -3.28
N VAL A 170 -18.03 -3.54 -4.37
CA VAL A 170 -17.00 -4.54 -4.70
C VAL A 170 -15.63 -3.88 -4.89
N LEU A 171 -15.55 -2.72 -5.53
CA LEU A 171 -14.29 -2.00 -5.72
C LEU A 171 -13.72 -1.50 -4.38
N ILE A 172 -14.55 -0.94 -3.49
CA ILE A 172 -14.06 -0.37 -2.23
C ILE A 172 -13.73 -1.48 -1.23
N VAL A 173 -14.60 -2.50 -1.08
CA VAL A 173 -14.46 -3.51 -0.01
C VAL A 173 -13.77 -4.78 -0.51
N GLY A 174 -13.90 -5.11 -1.79
CA GLY A 174 -13.39 -6.36 -2.37
C GLY A 174 -12.04 -6.25 -3.06
N THR A 175 -11.37 -5.09 -2.99
CA THR A 175 -10.04 -4.90 -3.57
C THR A 175 -9.08 -4.29 -2.53
N ASN A 176 -7.84 -4.09 -2.92
CA ASN A 176 -6.84 -3.43 -2.08
C ASN A 176 -7.18 -1.96 -1.71
N VAL A 177 -8.25 -1.38 -2.26
CA VAL A 177 -8.82 -0.10 -1.77
C VAL A 177 -9.16 -0.19 -0.29
N LEU A 178 -9.75 -1.31 0.18
CA LEU A 178 -10.06 -1.51 1.59
C LEU A 178 -8.80 -1.40 2.46
N PHE A 179 -7.73 -2.11 2.07
CA PHE A 179 -6.46 -2.07 2.78
C PHE A 179 -5.90 -0.65 2.86
N TYR A 180 -5.79 0.05 1.71
CA TYR A 180 -5.26 1.41 1.67
C TYR A 180 -6.19 2.47 2.26
N SER A 181 -7.44 2.15 2.52
CA SER A 181 -8.35 3.02 3.28
C SER A 181 -8.25 2.82 4.78
N MET A 182 -8.13 1.56 5.25
CA MET A 182 -8.27 1.19 6.65
C MET A 182 -6.94 1.00 7.36
N VAL A 183 -5.89 0.57 6.65
CA VAL A 183 -4.62 0.12 7.25
C VAL A 183 -3.47 1.06 6.92
N ASP A 184 -3.27 1.36 5.64
CA ASP A 184 -2.15 2.18 5.15
C ASP A 184 -2.66 3.35 4.28
N GLN A 185 -2.76 4.52 4.87
CA GLN A 185 -3.22 5.76 4.22
C GLN A 185 -2.07 6.59 3.62
N SER A 186 -0.87 6.03 3.59
CA SER A 186 0.33 6.75 3.14
C SER A 186 0.40 6.97 1.62
N VAL A 187 -0.58 6.49 0.84
CA VAL A 187 -0.48 6.39 -0.62
C VAL A 187 -1.27 7.44 -1.39
N THR A 188 -0.78 7.79 -2.59
CA THR A 188 -1.40 8.80 -3.49
C THR A 188 -2.61 8.28 -4.27
N HIS A 189 -2.83 6.97 -4.30
CA HIS A 189 -3.68 6.30 -5.28
C HIS A 189 -5.16 6.64 -5.16
N LEU A 190 -5.66 6.85 -3.93
CA LEU A 190 -7.07 7.19 -3.73
C LEU A 190 -7.38 8.65 -4.11
N PHE A 191 -6.39 9.54 -4.04
CA PHE A 191 -6.51 10.89 -4.62
C PHE A 191 -6.63 10.82 -6.14
N ASN A 192 -5.76 10.04 -6.79
CA ASN A 192 -5.80 9.84 -8.23
C ASN A 192 -7.10 9.17 -8.68
N PHE A 193 -7.59 8.16 -7.94
CA PHE A 193 -8.90 7.58 -8.20
C PHE A 193 -10.01 8.65 -8.21
N ALA A 194 -10.01 9.58 -7.27
CA ALA A 194 -10.98 10.67 -7.23
C ALA A 194 -10.82 11.62 -8.43
N MET A 195 -9.58 12.03 -8.72
CA MET A 195 -9.30 12.97 -9.82
C MET A 195 -9.60 12.37 -11.19
N ILE A 196 -9.23 11.10 -11.42
CA ILE A 196 -9.47 10.41 -12.70
C ILE A 196 -10.98 10.23 -12.93
N ASN A 197 -11.75 9.78 -11.92
CA ASN A 197 -13.20 9.72 -12.03
C ASN A 197 -13.81 11.11 -12.27
N GLY A 198 -13.29 12.15 -11.63
CA GLY A 198 -13.69 13.54 -11.84
C GLY A 198 -13.42 14.00 -13.28
N MET A 199 -12.22 13.73 -13.81
CA MET A 199 -11.84 14.06 -15.18
C MET A 199 -12.77 13.40 -16.19
N VAL A 200 -12.99 12.08 -16.08
CA VAL A 200 -13.89 11.33 -16.96
C VAL A 200 -15.33 11.88 -16.86
N TYR A 201 -15.81 12.19 -15.64
CA TYR A 201 -17.11 12.81 -15.46
C TYR A 201 -17.24 14.14 -16.19
N HIS A 202 -16.26 15.01 -16.07
CA HIS A 202 -16.31 16.33 -16.70
C HIS A 202 -16.22 16.24 -18.24
N LEU A 203 -15.42 15.33 -18.80
CA LEU A 203 -15.39 15.08 -20.24
C LEU A 203 -16.74 14.56 -20.76
N LEU A 204 -17.38 13.62 -20.06
CA LEU A 204 -18.73 13.14 -20.39
C LEU A 204 -19.79 14.24 -20.27
N LYS A 205 -19.63 15.16 -19.31
CA LYS A 205 -20.53 16.31 -19.16
C LYS A 205 -20.35 17.29 -20.30
N PHE A 206 -19.10 17.58 -20.72
CA PHE A 206 -18.85 18.40 -21.89
C PHE A 206 -19.47 17.78 -23.15
N LYS A 207 -19.29 16.47 -23.37
CA LYS A 207 -19.94 15.76 -24.46
C LYS A 207 -21.48 15.95 -24.46
N ARG A 208 -22.10 15.98 -23.27
CA ARG A 208 -23.56 16.07 -23.13
C ARG A 208 -24.12 17.47 -23.33
N ASP A 209 -23.45 18.50 -22.74
CA ASP A 209 -24.01 19.85 -22.67
C ASP A 209 -23.15 20.97 -23.29
N GLY A 210 -21.99 20.64 -23.85
CA GLY A 210 -21.11 21.57 -24.55
C GLY A 210 -20.48 22.68 -23.72
N ARG A 211 -20.64 22.67 -22.37
CA ARG A 211 -20.21 23.78 -21.52
C ARG A 211 -18.71 23.75 -21.27
N LEU A 212 -17.99 24.80 -21.66
CA LEU A 212 -16.52 24.93 -21.57
C LEU A 212 -15.98 24.74 -20.14
N LYS A 213 -16.72 25.08 -19.10
CA LYS A 213 -16.28 24.85 -17.73
C LYS A 213 -15.89 23.39 -17.44
N HIS A 214 -16.53 22.43 -18.12
CA HIS A 214 -16.19 21.04 -17.95
C HIS A 214 -14.85 20.68 -18.57
N ILE A 215 -14.46 21.33 -19.68
CA ILE A 215 -13.10 21.22 -20.24
C ILE A 215 -12.09 21.76 -19.23
N TYR A 216 -12.32 22.96 -18.68
CA TYR A 216 -11.42 23.59 -17.72
C TYR A 216 -11.20 22.72 -16.47
N PHE A 217 -12.28 22.15 -15.90
CA PHE A 217 -12.17 21.21 -14.80
C PHE A 217 -11.42 19.93 -15.18
N SER A 218 -11.64 19.39 -16.38
CA SER A 218 -10.93 18.18 -16.83
C SER A 218 -9.42 18.44 -16.99
N ILE A 219 -9.04 19.59 -17.55
CA ILE A 219 -7.64 19.98 -17.70
C ILE A 219 -6.99 20.23 -16.33
N ALA A 220 -7.67 20.95 -15.42
CA ALA A 220 -7.16 21.17 -14.07
C ALA A 220 -6.90 19.83 -13.34
N LEU A 221 -7.83 18.89 -13.44
CA LEU A 221 -7.67 17.54 -12.85
C LEU A 221 -6.54 16.76 -13.53
N LEU A 222 -6.39 16.85 -14.86
CA LEU A 222 -5.31 16.19 -15.59
C LEU A 222 -3.94 16.72 -15.15
N VAL A 223 -3.79 18.03 -15.01
CA VAL A 223 -2.53 18.63 -14.55
C VAL A 223 -2.25 18.24 -13.09
N LEU A 224 -3.26 18.25 -12.21
CA LEU A 224 -3.13 17.79 -10.83
C LEU A 224 -2.73 16.30 -10.76
N ILE A 225 -3.31 15.44 -11.61
CA ILE A 225 -2.90 14.04 -11.75
C ILE A 225 -1.41 13.96 -12.12
N GLY A 226 -0.96 14.77 -13.09
CA GLY A 226 0.44 14.79 -13.56
C GLY A 226 1.42 15.23 -12.47
N ILE A 227 1.09 16.28 -11.69
CA ILE A 227 1.95 16.72 -10.57
C ILE A 227 1.79 15.89 -9.29
N THR A 228 0.85 14.93 -9.27
CA THR A 228 0.74 13.93 -8.19
C THR A 228 1.56 12.69 -8.54
N ARG A 229 1.40 12.18 -9.77
CA ARG A 229 2.15 11.04 -10.31
C ARG A 229 2.30 11.22 -11.83
N PRO A 230 3.48 11.60 -12.34
CA PRO A 230 3.68 11.84 -13.77
C PRO A 230 3.28 10.67 -14.68
N THR A 231 3.50 9.43 -14.23
CA THR A 231 3.09 8.22 -14.95
C THR A 231 1.59 8.14 -15.21
N ASN A 232 0.77 8.79 -14.38
CA ASN A 232 -0.69 8.78 -14.52
C ASN A 232 -1.23 9.69 -15.63
N VAL A 233 -0.39 10.44 -16.32
CA VAL A 233 -0.78 11.13 -17.56
C VAL A 233 -1.30 10.14 -18.61
N LEU A 234 -0.94 8.85 -18.49
CA LEU A 234 -1.51 7.74 -19.30
C LEU A 234 -3.04 7.69 -19.27
N VAL A 235 -3.71 8.30 -18.28
CA VAL A 235 -5.18 8.38 -18.23
C VAL A 235 -5.81 9.02 -19.47
N ILE A 236 -5.04 9.75 -20.27
CA ILE A 236 -5.49 10.29 -21.57
C ILE A 236 -5.94 9.14 -22.49
N ILE A 237 -5.29 7.97 -22.43
CA ILE A 237 -5.66 6.77 -23.22
C ILE A 237 -7.05 6.22 -22.80
N LEU A 238 -7.56 6.59 -21.60
CA LEU A 238 -8.91 6.20 -21.19
C LEU A 238 -10.01 6.94 -21.94
N ILE A 239 -9.73 8.12 -22.48
CA ILE A 239 -10.76 8.98 -23.07
C ILE A 239 -11.51 8.26 -24.20
N PRO A 240 -10.86 7.59 -25.18
CA PRO A 240 -11.55 6.85 -26.23
C PRO A 240 -12.39 5.67 -25.75
N ILE A 241 -12.07 5.10 -24.58
CA ILE A 241 -12.82 4.01 -23.98
C ILE A 241 -14.22 4.49 -23.55
N PHE A 242 -14.27 5.69 -22.95
CA PHE A 242 -15.52 6.30 -22.47
C PHE A 242 -16.23 7.12 -23.54
N ILE A 243 -15.46 7.74 -24.47
CA ILE A 243 -15.95 8.65 -25.49
C ILE A 243 -15.35 8.23 -26.85
N SER A 244 -16.05 7.38 -27.59
CA SER A 244 -15.61 6.92 -28.93
C SER A 244 -16.19 7.75 -30.09
N ASP A 245 -16.80 8.89 -29.83
CA ASP A 245 -17.48 9.76 -30.79
C ASP A 245 -16.50 10.76 -31.41
N ARG A 246 -16.30 10.68 -32.73
CA ARG A 246 -15.41 11.58 -33.48
C ARG A 246 -15.84 13.04 -33.38
N GLN A 247 -17.17 13.30 -33.34
CA GLN A 247 -17.71 14.66 -33.23
C GLN A 247 -17.26 15.32 -31.93
N PHE A 248 -17.22 14.55 -30.81
CA PHE A 248 -16.70 15.05 -29.54
C PHE A 248 -15.30 15.62 -29.67
N TYR A 249 -14.38 14.91 -30.32
CA TYR A 249 -12.99 15.37 -30.47
C TYR A 249 -12.91 16.61 -31.37
N SER A 250 -13.66 16.64 -32.46
CA SER A 250 -13.76 17.83 -33.33
C SER A 250 -14.24 19.05 -32.53
N ASP A 251 -15.33 18.90 -31.77
CA ASP A 251 -15.89 20.00 -30.98
C ASP A 251 -14.96 20.41 -29.84
N PHE A 252 -14.32 19.45 -29.18
CA PHE A 252 -13.35 19.69 -28.13
C PHE A 252 -12.18 20.55 -28.64
N PHE A 253 -11.53 20.15 -29.73
CA PHE A 253 -10.41 20.90 -30.30
C PHE A 253 -10.86 22.26 -30.87
N LYS A 254 -11.99 22.32 -31.59
CA LYS A 254 -12.53 23.59 -32.10
C LYS A 254 -12.82 24.60 -30.98
N GLN A 255 -13.26 24.11 -29.81
CA GLN A 255 -13.56 24.99 -28.67
C GLN A 255 -12.29 25.43 -27.93
N ILE A 256 -11.35 24.50 -27.71
CA ILE A 256 -10.10 24.82 -26.99
C ILE A 256 -9.23 25.80 -27.75
N PHE A 257 -9.15 25.69 -29.08
CA PHE A 257 -8.30 26.57 -29.89
C PHE A 257 -8.91 27.96 -30.19
N LYS A 258 -10.09 28.27 -29.64
CA LYS A 258 -10.54 29.68 -29.61
C LYS A 258 -9.68 30.45 -28.58
N LEU A 259 -9.31 31.69 -28.90
CA LEU A 259 -8.34 32.48 -28.14
C LEU A 259 -8.62 32.50 -26.63
N LYS A 260 -9.84 32.84 -26.19
CA LYS A 260 -10.20 32.92 -24.78
C LYS A 260 -10.14 31.56 -24.06
N PRO A 261 -10.76 30.48 -24.54
CA PRO A 261 -10.60 29.15 -23.95
C PRO A 261 -9.16 28.68 -23.92
N PHE A 262 -8.40 28.89 -24.99
CA PHE A 262 -6.98 28.54 -25.08
C PHE A 262 -6.16 29.22 -23.97
N LEU A 263 -6.30 30.54 -23.80
CA LEU A 263 -5.60 31.28 -22.75
C LEU A 263 -5.97 30.79 -21.34
N ILE A 264 -7.25 30.42 -21.12
CA ILE A 264 -7.69 29.85 -19.83
C ILE A 264 -7.03 28.48 -19.59
N VAL A 265 -7.00 27.61 -20.61
CA VAL A 265 -6.36 26.28 -20.50
C VAL A 265 -4.86 26.42 -20.25
N VAL A 266 -4.18 27.31 -20.98
CA VAL A 266 -2.75 27.60 -20.76
C VAL A 266 -2.55 28.16 -19.34
N GLY A 267 -3.37 29.10 -18.90
CA GLY A 267 -3.29 29.67 -17.55
C GLY A 267 -3.45 28.59 -16.45
N ILE A 268 -4.45 27.70 -16.56
CA ILE A 268 -4.64 26.58 -15.63
C ILE A 268 -3.40 25.67 -15.63
N THR A 269 -2.89 25.32 -16.81
CA THR A 269 -1.72 24.44 -16.96
C THR A 269 -0.47 25.08 -16.36
N LEU A 270 -0.24 26.35 -16.61
CA LEU A 270 0.91 27.07 -16.06
C LEU A 270 0.81 27.23 -14.54
N ILE A 271 -0.36 27.65 -14.00
CA ILE A 271 -0.52 27.87 -12.57
C ILE A 271 -0.32 26.55 -11.78
N ILE A 272 -0.95 25.47 -12.20
CA ILE A 272 -0.85 24.19 -11.48
C ILE A 272 0.44 23.45 -11.83
N GLY A 273 0.81 23.43 -13.11
CA GLY A 273 1.96 22.69 -13.61
C GLY A 273 3.30 23.30 -13.23
N SER A 274 3.37 24.60 -12.90
CA SER A 274 4.59 25.26 -12.44
C SER A 274 4.96 24.93 -10.98
N ILE A 275 4.04 24.41 -10.19
CA ILE A 275 4.26 24.15 -8.76
C ILE A 275 5.52 23.31 -8.50
N PRO A 276 5.74 22.13 -9.12
CA PRO A 276 6.96 21.36 -8.88
C PRO A 276 8.23 22.11 -9.29
N PHE A 277 8.21 22.86 -10.38
CA PHE A 277 9.37 23.63 -10.84
C PHE A 277 9.74 24.76 -9.85
N ILE A 278 8.74 25.48 -9.32
CA ILE A 278 8.95 26.52 -8.32
C ILE A 278 9.52 25.91 -7.04
N LEU A 279 9.03 24.74 -6.61
CA LEU A 279 9.52 24.05 -5.42
C LEU A 279 10.95 23.52 -5.61
N TRP A 280 11.29 22.95 -6.75
CA TRP A 280 12.66 22.54 -7.05
C TRP A 280 13.62 23.72 -7.07
N GLN A 281 13.22 24.84 -7.69
CA GLN A 281 14.02 26.07 -7.67
C GLN A 281 14.24 26.57 -6.25
N TRP A 282 13.21 26.54 -5.39
CA TRP A 282 13.29 26.93 -4.00
C TRP A 282 14.20 26.01 -3.17
N GLN A 283 14.08 24.68 -3.37
CA GLN A 283 14.88 23.68 -2.65
C GLN A 283 16.34 23.64 -3.12
N THR A 284 16.57 23.61 -4.42
CA THR A 284 17.87 23.24 -5.00
C THR A 284 18.56 24.37 -5.75
N GLY A 285 17.84 25.43 -6.13
CA GLY A 285 18.32 26.45 -7.06
C GLY A 285 18.22 26.05 -8.53
N ASN A 286 17.67 24.86 -8.85
CA ASN A 286 17.47 24.38 -10.21
C ASN A 286 15.99 24.26 -10.56
N TRP A 287 15.59 24.62 -11.78
CA TRP A 287 14.20 24.55 -12.23
C TRP A 287 13.71 23.12 -12.52
N ILE A 288 14.60 22.23 -12.89
CA ILE A 288 14.30 20.83 -13.22
C ILE A 288 15.27 19.95 -12.44
N VAL A 289 14.70 19.07 -11.61
CA VAL A 289 15.46 18.13 -10.80
C VAL A 289 14.80 16.76 -10.87
N TYR A 290 15.60 15.71 -11.04
CA TYR A 290 15.15 14.34 -10.85
C TYR A 290 15.31 13.96 -9.37
N GLY A 291 14.22 14.09 -8.62
CA GLY A 291 14.25 13.93 -7.17
C GLY A 291 14.46 12.50 -6.67
N TYR A 292 14.30 11.49 -7.54
CA TYR A 292 14.41 10.07 -7.15
C TYR A 292 15.84 9.51 -7.11
N GLY A 293 16.87 10.31 -7.47
CA GLY A 293 18.27 9.86 -7.47
C GLY A 293 18.48 8.67 -8.41
N ASP A 294 18.98 7.55 -7.89
CA ASP A 294 19.26 6.34 -8.67
C ASP A 294 18.02 5.46 -8.90
N GLU A 295 16.88 5.78 -8.27
CA GLU A 295 15.63 5.05 -8.48
C GLU A 295 15.06 5.35 -9.89
N GLY A 296 14.75 4.31 -10.69
CA GLY A 296 14.34 4.51 -12.08
C GLY A 296 13.56 3.35 -12.69
N PHE A 297 13.34 3.46 -14.00
CA PHE A 297 12.66 2.44 -14.79
C PHE A 297 13.67 1.61 -15.58
N ASP A 298 13.62 0.28 -15.46
CA ASP A 298 14.31 -0.63 -16.36
C ASP A 298 13.34 -1.20 -17.40
N PHE A 299 13.17 -0.47 -18.48
CA PHE A 299 12.31 -0.90 -19.60
C PHE A 299 12.84 -2.11 -20.38
N LYS A 300 14.08 -2.56 -20.12
CA LYS A 300 14.65 -3.76 -20.76
C LYS A 300 14.29 -5.04 -20.01
N LYS A 301 13.97 -4.92 -18.71
CA LYS A 301 13.65 -6.05 -17.82
C LYS A 301 12.39 -5.80 -17.00
N PRO A 302 11.21 -5.64 -17.66
CA PRO A 302 9.95 -5.44 -16.93
C PRO A 302 9.55 -6.72 -16.18
N GLU A 303 9.18 -6.61 -14.93
CA GLU A 303 8.74 -7.70 -14.05
C GLU A 303 7.25 -8.05 -14.25
N LEU A 304 6.83 -8.26 -15.50
CA LEU A 304 5.42 -8.43 -15.90
C LEU A 304 4.71 -9.56 -15.16
N VAL A 305 5.33 -10.74 -15.09
CA VAL A 305 4.72 -11.92 -14.45
C VAL A 305 4.65 -11.71 -12.94
N ASN A 306 5.71 -11.22 -12.34
CA ASN A 306 5.76 -10.93 -10.91
C ASN A 306 4.78 -9.83 -10.52
N PHE A 307 4.65 -8.79 -11.33
CA PHE A 307 3.66 -7.72 -11.12
C PHE A 307 2.21 -8.26 -11.11
N LEU A 308 1.91 -9.26 -11.94
CA LEU A 308 0.56 -9.82 -12.04
C LEU A 308 0.29 -10.95 -11.03
N PHE A 309 1.27 -11.86 -10.80
CA PHE A 309 1.00 -13.15 -10.17
C PHE A 309 1.91 -13.51 -8.99
N SER A 310 2.90 -12.67 -8.62
CA SER A 310 3.81 -13.02 -7.52
C SER A 310 3.07 -13.11 -6.18
N TYR A 311 3.64 -13.89 -5.27
CA TYR A 311 3.21 -13.93 -3.87
C TYR A 311 3.66 -12.69 -3.10
N THR A 312 4.68 -11.96 -3.59
CA THR A 312 5.11 -10.70 -2.98
C THR A 312 4.01 -9.66 -3.05
N LYS A 313 3.54 -9.28 -4.24
CA LYS A 313 2.55 -8.21 -4.45
C LYS A 313 1.70 -8.40 -5.72
N GLY A 314 1.60 -9.62 -6.27
CA GLY A 314 0.90 -9.86 -7.53
C GLY A 314 -0.52 -9.28 -7.55
N TRP A 315 -0.83 -8.49 -8.58
CA TRP A 315 -2.15 -7.83 -8.68
C TRP A 315 -3.30 -8.83 -8.62
N PHE A 316 -3.22 -9.89 -9.39
CA PHE A 316 -4.27 -10.91 -9.46
C PHE A 316 -4.24 -11.89 -8.29
N THR A 317 -3.08 -12.13 -7.69
CA THR A 317 -2.93 -12.98 -6.51
C THR A 317 -3.69 -12.40 -5.31
N TYR A 318 -3.53 -11.10 -5.08
CA TYR A 318 -4.18 -10.42 -3.95
C TYR A 318 -5.50 -9.74 -4.30
N THR A 319 -5.79 -9.55 -5.59
CA THR A 319 -7.05 -8.96 -6.05
C THR A 319 -7.66 -9.83 -7.17
N PRO A 320 -8.07 -11.08 -6.87
CA PRO A 320 -8.61 -12.01 -7.88
C PRO A 320 -9.89 -11.49 -8.54
N ILE A 321 -10.61 -10.56 -7.89
CA ILE A 321 -11.71 -9.80 -8.48
C ILE A 321 -11.27 -9.08 -9.75
N ALA A 322 -10.04 -8.53 -9.77
CA ALA A 322 -9.53 -7.84 -10.95
C ALA A 322 -9.32 -8.80 -12.12
N LEU A 323 -8.73 -9.99 -11.88
CA LEU A 323 -8.57 -11.01 -12.92
C LEU A 323 -9.92 -11.42 -13.53
N LEU A 324 -10.87 -11.82 -12.68
CA LEU A 324 -12.22 -12.20 -13.11
C LEU A 324 -12.88 -11.08 -13.94
N THR A 325 -12.80 -9.86 -13.45
CA THR A 325 -13.44 -8.71 -14.08
C THR A 325 -12.78 -8.33 -15.41
N VAL A 326 -11.44 -8.35 -15.48
CA VAL A 326 -10.72 -8.02 -16.72
C VAL A 326 -11.00 -9.06 -17.80
N VAL A 327 -10.88 -10.35 -17.48
CA VAL A 327 -11.08 -11.44 -18.46
C VAL A 327 -12.53 -11.44 -18.99
N LEU A 328 -13.50 -11.49 -18.10
CA LEU A 328 -14.91 -11.52 -18.52
C LEU A 328 -15.36 -10.18 -19.11
N GLY A 329 -14.88 -9.08 -18.56
CA GLY A 329 -15.23 -7.75 -19.07
C GLY A 329 -14.72 -7.52 -20.49
N LEU A 330 -13.50 -7.89 -20.79
CA LEU A 330 -12.95 -7.83 -22.16
C LEU A 330 -13.75 -8.72 -23.10
N PHE A 331 -14.12 -9.92 -22.68
CA PHE A 331 -14.99 -10.78 -23.47
C PHE A 331 -16.32 -10.09 -23.80
N TYR A 332 -17.04 -9.55 -22.83
CA TYR A 332 -18.33 -8.87 -23.09
C TYR A 332 -18.19 -7.56 -23.88
N VAL A 333 -17.09 -6.83 -23.74
CA VAL A 333 -16.81 -5.62 -24.54
C VAL A 333 -16.51 -6.01 -25.99
N SER A 334 -15.73 -7.09 -26.23
CA SER A 334 -15.35 -7.53 -27.59
C SER A 334 -16.56 -7.92 -28.44
N LEU A 335 -17.58 -8.51 -27.82
CA LEU A 335 -18.84 -8.83 -28.49
C LEU A 335 -19.60 -7.60 -29.02
N LYS A 336 -19.30 -6.40 -28.49
CA LYS A 336 -20.02 -5.17 -28.83
C LYS A 336 -19.19 -4.17 -29.61
N ASN A 337 -17.90 -4.04 -29.27
CA ASN A 337 -17.06 -3.00 -29.83
C ASN A 337 -15.58 -3.37 -29.71
N VAL A 338 -15.04 -3.91 -30.81
CA VAL A 338 -13.65 -4.32 -30.93
C VAL A 338 -12.68 -3.15 -30.69
N PHE A 339 -13.01 -1.94 -31.19
CA PHE A 339 -12.18 -0.75 -30.99
C PHE A 339 -12.02 -0.42 -29.50
N LYS A 340 -13.11 -0.46 -28.70
CA LYS A 340 -13.03 -0.28 -27.26
C LYS A 340 -12.21 -1.37 -26.57
N THR A 341 -12.36 -2.61 -26.99
CA THR A 341 -11.58 -3.72 -26.47
C THR A 341 -10.09 -3.50 -26.68
N LEU A 342 -9.69 -3.14 -27.91
CA LEU A 342 -8.29 -2.84 -28.22
C LEU A 342 -7.75 -1.68 -27.40
N ASN A 343 -8.52 -0.61 -27.20
CA ASN A 343 -8.10 0.51 -26.34
C ASN A 343 -7.93 0.10 -24.87
N ILE A 344 -8.80 -0.75 -24.34
CA ILE A 344 -8.69 -1.26 -22.96
C ILE A 344 -7.44 -2.16 -22.83
N VAL A 345 -7.23 -3.06 -23.80
CA VAL A 345 -6.05 -3.94 -23.81
C VAL A 345 -4.78 -3.11 -23.93
N LEU A 346 -4.75 -2.14 -24.84
CA LEU A 346 -3.60 -1.23 -25.02
C LEU A 346 -3.32 -0.45 -23.72
N PHE A 347 -4.35 0.08 -23.07
CA PHE A 347 -4.20 0.79 -21.80
C PHE A 347 -3.61 -0.10 -20.71
N TYR A 348 -4.15 -1.29 -20.48
CA TYR A 348 -3.60 -2.20 -19.49
C TYR A 348 -2.20 -2.68 -19.84
N PHE A 349 -1.93 -2.97 -21.11
CA PHE A 349 -0.60 -3.38 -21.55
C PHE A 349 0.45 -2.28 -21.27
N ILE A 350 0.19 -1.04 -21.68
CA ILE A 350 1.10 0.08 -21.45
C ILE A 350 1.27 0.33 -19.94
N SER A 351 0.18 0.35 -19.19
CA SER A 351 0.23 0.61 -17.75
C SER A 351 1.02 -0.48 -17.01
N ILE A 352 0.72 -1.75 -17.27
CA ILE A 352 1.43 -2.89 -16.66
C ILE A 352 2.91 -2.87 -17.05
N TYR A 353 3.23 -2.62 -18.32
CA TYR A 353 4.61 -2.54 -18.79
C TYR A 353 5.39 -1.44 -18.07
N ILE A 354 4.85 -0.22 -17.99
CA ILE A 354 5.52 0.90 -17.31
C ILE A 354 5.65 0.61 -15.81
N PHE A 355 4.60 0.17 -15.14
CA PHE A 355 4.63 -0.04 -13.71
C PHE A 355 5.51 -1.21 -13.28
N SER A 356 5.57 -2.28 -14.08
CA SER A 356 6.45 -3.43 -13.82
C SER A 356 7.91 -3.16 -14.18
N SER A 357 8.19 -2.07 -14.91
CA SER A 357 9.56 -1.61 -15.23
C SER A 357 10.17 -0.75 -14.12
N TRP A 358 9.40 -0.33 -13.12
CA TRP A 358 9.92 0.43 -11.99
C TRP A 358 10.85 -0.45 -11.15
N TRP A 359 12.00 0.06 -10.70
CA TRP A 359 13.01 -0.71 -9.95
C TRP A 359 12.40 -1.46 -8.75
N CYS A 360 11.48 -0.82 -8.05
CA CYS A 360 10.68 -1.42 -6.98
C CYS A 360 9.27 -1.74 -7.53
N TRP A 361 9.17 -2.71 -8.47
CA TRP A 361 7.93 -3.09 -9.16
C TRP A 361 6.80 -3.50 -8.21
N TYR A 362 7.13 -3.90 -6.98
CA TYR A 362 6.19 -4.23 -5.93
C TYR A 362 5.73 -3.04 -5.10
N TYR A 363 6.30 -1.83 -5.33
CA TYR A 363 5.92 -0.56 -4.70
C TYR A 363 5.97 -0.58 -3.17
N GLY A 364 7.01 -1.18 -2.57
CA GLY A 364 7.26 -1.18 -1.14
C GLY A 364 6.28 -2.03 -0.32
N ALA A 365 6.18 -1.76 0.98
CA ALA A 365 5.24 -2.43 1.88
C ALA A 365 3.78 -2.17 1.49
N GLY A 366 2.87 -3.10 1.83
CA GLY A 366 1.44 -2.94 1.58
C GLY A 366 0.78 -4.20 0.99
N MET A 367 -0.37 -4.06 0.31
CA MET A 367 -1.16 -5.15 -0.24
C MET A 367 -1.37 -4.97 -1.75
N SER A 368 -1.08 -5.99 -2.55
CA SER A 368 -1.33 -6.00 -3.99
C SER A 368 -0.65 -4.85 -4.75
N GLN A 369 -0.94 -4.65 -6.01
CA GLN A 369 -0.43 -3.55 -6.83
C GLN A 369 -1.23 -2.27 -6.58
N ARG A 370 -0.74 -1.42 -5.67
CA ARG A 370 -1.41 -0.17 -5.29
C ARG A 370 -1.60 0.80 -6.47
N VAL A 371 -0.67 0.79 -7.42
CA VAL A 371 -0.72 1.67 -8.61
C VAL A 371 -1.93 1.42 -9.52
N MET A 372 -2.54 0.22 -9.46
CA MET A 372 -3.71 -0.12 -10.26
C MET A 372 -5.00 0.52 -9.74
N ILE A 373 -5.04 0.96 -8.47
CA ILE A 373 -6.20 1.63 -7.85
C ILE A 373 -6.59 2.90 -8.63
N ASP A 374 -5.60 3.64 -9.09
CA ASP A 374 -5.79 4.90 -9.82
C ASP A 374 -6.78 4.73 -11.00
N HIS A 375 -6.73 3.57 -11.64
CA HIS A 375 -7.44 3.25 -12.86
C HIS A 375 -8.71 2.40 -12.66
N PHE A 376 -9.19 2.25 -11.45
CA PHE A 376 -10.36 1.40 -11.14
C PHE A 376 -11.67 1.88 -11.77
N VAL A 377 -11.70 3.06 -12.34
CA VAL A 377 -12.80 3.47 -13.22
C VAL A 377 -13.01 2.51 -14.41
N ILE A 378 -11.89 1.95 -14.97
CA ILE A 378 -12.00 0.93 -16.04
C ILE A 378 -12.48 -0.39 -15.46
N LEU A 379 -11.92 -0.82 -14.32
CA LEU A 379 -12.34 -2.07 -13.69
C LEU A 379 -13.85 -2.03 -13.37
N GLY A 380 -14.33 -0.89 -12.86
CA GLY A 380 -15.76 -0.65 -12.64
C GLY A 380 -16.57 -0.69 -13.95
N TYR A 381 -16.07 -0.09 -15.02
CA TYR A 381 -16.70 -0.14 -16.33
C TYR A 381 -16.86 -1.59 -16.82
N LEU A 382 -15.80 -2.38 -16.76
CA LEU A 382 -15.81 -3.79 -17.15
C LEU A 382 -16.82 -4.60 -16.32
N MET A 383 -16.83 -4.42 -15.00
CA MET A 383 -17.79 -5.08 -14.10
C MET A 383 -19.24 -4.72 -14.45
N LEU A 384 -19.49 -3.46 -14.73
CA LEU A 384 -20.82 -3.00 -15.13
C LEU A 384 -21.26 -3.58 -16.48
N ILE A 385 -20.37 -3.70 -17.45
CA ILE A 385 -20.66 -4.37 -18.73
C ILE A 385 -21.02 -5.84 -18.50
N ILE A 386 -20.30 -6.55 -17.64
CA ILE A 386 -20.64 -7.94 -17.26
C ILE A 386 -22.04 -7.99 -16.65
N LEU A 387 -22.30 -7.19 -15.62
CA LEU A 387 -23.56 -7.21 -14.88
C LEU A 387 -24.78 -6.80 -15.71
N GLU A 388 -24.62 -5.92 -16.71
CA GLU A 388 -25.70 -5.54 -17.63
C GLU A 388 -26.02 -6.65 -18.67
N ASN A 389 -24.98 -7.36 -19.15
CA ASN A 389 -25.08 -8.19 -20.33
C ASN A 389 -25.08 -9.71 -20.05
N ALA A 390 -24.59 -10.17 -18.91
CA ALA A 390 -24.60 -11.58 -18.58
C ALA A 390 -26.05 -12.14 -18.49
N PRO A 391 -26.30 -13.39 -18.95
CA PRO A 391 -27.56 -14.08 -18.75
C PRO A 391 -27.93 -14.14 -17.26
N TYR A 392 -29.23 -14.23 -16.99
CA TYR A 392 -29.77 -14.12 -15.64
C TYR A 392 -29.11 -15.09 -14.62
N LEU A 393 -29.01 -16.38 -14.99
CA LEU A 393 -28.41 -17.38 -14.12
C LEU A 393 -26.92 -17.12 -13.88
N LEU A 394 -26.15 -16.87 -14.95
CA LEU A 394 -24.72 -16.54 -14.86
C LEU A 394 -24.52 -15.28 -14.04
N LYS A 395 -25.37 -14.28 -14.18
CA LYS A 395 -25.30 -13.05 -13.37
C LYS A 395 -25.44 -13.32 -11.87
N LYS A 396 -26.38 -14.21 -11.47
CA LYS A 396 -26.50 -14.61 -10.06
C LYS A 396 -25.24 -15.30 -9.55
N VAL A 397 -24.70 -16.24 -10.34
CA VAL A 397 -23.45 -16.92 -10.01
C VAL A 397 -22.30 -15.91 -9.86
N LEU A 398 -22.16 -14.99 -10.81
CA LEU A 398 -21.11 -13.97 -10.76
C LEU A 398 -21.24 -13.04 -9.54
N ILE A 399 -22.46 -12.61 -9.20
CA ILE A 399 -22.68 -11.81 -7.99
C ILE A 399 -22.25 -12.60 -6.74
N SER A 400 -22.58 -13.89 -6.64
CA SER A 400 -22.14 -14.73 -5.52
C SER A 400 -20.63 -14.89 -5.48
N VAL A 401 -19.97 -15.09 -6.63
CA VAL A 401 -18.50 -15.17 -6.72
C VAL A 401 -17.87 -13.85 -6.30
N TYR A 402 -18.37 -12.70 -6.78
CA TYR A 402 -17.88 -11.39 -6.34
C TYR A 402 -18.00 -11.22 -4.81
N LEU A 403 -19.11 -11.63 -4.20
CA LEU A 403 -19.29 -11.54 -2.74
C LEU A 403 -18.33 -12.46 -1.99
N LEU A 404 -18.07 -13.67 -2.47
CA LEU A 404 -17.06 -14.57 -1.89
C LEU A 404 -15.66 -13.95 -1.96
N LEU A 405 -15.32 -13.35 -3.10
CA LEU A 405 -14.03 -12.68 -3.27
C LEU A 405 -13.92 -11.38 -2.43
N VAL A 406 -15.05 -10.70 -2.16
CA VAL A 406 -15.08 -9.60 -1.16
C VAL A 406 -14.72 -10.12 0.22
N VAL A 407 -15.32 -11.23 0.65
CA VAL A 407 -14.98 -11.85 1.96
C VAL A 407 -13.52 -12.24 2.00
N PHE A 408 -13.00 -12.84 0.94
CA PHE A 408 -11.57 -13.18 0.82
C PHE A 408 -10.66 -11.94 0.99
N ASN A 409 -10.98 -10.82 0.32
CA ASN A 409 -10.21 -9.58 0.45
C ASN A 409 -10.27 -8.98 1.86
N VAL A 410 -11.44 -9.07 2.52
CA VAL A 410 -11.60 -8.63 3.93
C VAL A 410 -10.71 -9.47 4.84
N ILE A 411 -10.69 -10.80 4.65
CA ILE A 411 -9.80 -11.71 5.42
C ILE A 411 -8.34 -11.33 5.21
N GLN A 412 -7.89 -11.15 3.97
CA GLN A 412 -6.50 -10.75 3.69
C GLN A 412 -6.15 -9.40 4.33
N THR A 413 -7.06 -8.41 4.22
CA THR A 413 -6.87 -7.10 4.86
C THR A 413 -6.74 -7.24 6.37
N TYR A 414 -7.58 -8.06 6.99
CA TYR A 414 -7.51 -8.36 8.43
C TYR A 414 -6.19 -9.04 8.81
N GLN A 415 -5.75 -10.04 8.03
CA GLN A 415 -4.49 -10.75 8.26
C GLN A 415 -3.29 -9.79 8.27
N ILE A 416 -3.23 -8.87 7.30
CA ILE A 416 -2.15 -7.89 7.23
C ILE A 416 -2.26 -6.88 8.38
N ALA A 417 -3.46 -6.37 8.67
CA ALA A 417 -3.70 -5.42 9.76
C ALA A 417 -3.32 -5.97 11.14
N LYS A 418 -3.49 -7.28 11.34
CA LYS A 418 -3.10 -7.98 12.58
C LYS A 418 -1.67 -8.51 12.55
N GLY A 419 -0.95 -8.28 11.46
CA GLY A 419 0.41 -8.79 11.30
C GLY A 419 0.52 -10.32 11.30
N ILE A 420 -0.57 -11.00 10.95
CA ILE A 420 -0.57 -12.44 10.65
C ILE A 420 0.20 -12.68 9.34
N TYR A 421 0.12 -11.72 8.44
CA TYR A 421 0.72 -11.71 7.14
C TYR A 421 1.64 -10.49 6.99
N PRO A 422 2.91 -10.63 6.62
CA PRO A 422 3.84 -9.51 6.55
C PRO A 422 3.48 -8.54 5.43
N MET A 423 3.60 -7.23 5.70
CA MET A 423 3.39 -6.16 4.71
C MET A 423 4.54 -6.06 3.69
N GLY A 424 5.71 -6.63 4.01
CA GLY A 424 6.92 -6.57 3.20
C GLY A 424 6.85 -7.44 1.93
N SER A 425 7.75 -8.40 1.83
CA SER A 425 7.89 -9.28 0.66
C SER A 425 7.63 -10.73 1.03
N PRO A 426 6.36 -11.13 1.21
CA PRO A 426 6.03 -12.52 1.55
C PRO A 426 6.44 -13.47 0.42
N THR A 427 7.00 -14.62 0.82
CA THR A 427 7.32 -15.71 -0.10
C THR A 427 6.08 -16.56 -0.38
N LYS A 428 6.20 -17.50 -1.32
CA LYS A 428 5.13 -18.47 -1.62
C LYS A 428 4.75 -19.29 -0.39
N GLU A 429 5.75 -19.71 0.38
CA GLU A 429 5.60 -20.50 1.60
C GLU A 429 4.81 -19.70 2.65
N ILE A 430 5.26 -18.47 2.95
CA ILE A 430 4.57 -17.58 3.91
C ILE A 430 3.12 -17.33 3.48
N TYR A 431 2.87 -17.18 2.16
CA TYR A 431 1.51 -17.00 1.65
C TYR A 431 0.61 -18.20 1.99
N TRP A 432 1.06 -19.41 1.68
CA TRP A 432 0.25 -20.62 1.87
C TRP A 432 0.16 -21.06 3.33
N ASP A 433 1.20 -20.88 4.13
CA ASP A 433 1.20 -21.19 5.57
C ASP A 433 0.19 -20.32 6.35
N ASN A 434 -0.05 -19.11 5.85
CA ASN A 434 -1.01 -18.19 6.45
C ASN A 434 -2.33 -18.08 5.69
N PHE A 435 -2.54 -18.86 4.62
CA PHE A 435 -3.73 -18.76 3.79
C PHE A 435 -5.00 -18.97 4.61
N LEU A 436 -5.87 -17.93 4.65
CA LEU A 436 -7.10 -17.85 5.44
C LEU A 436 -6.94 -18.07 6.96
N ASN A 437 -5.74 -18.04 7.48
CA ASN A 437 -5.51 -18.14 8.92
C ASN A 437 -5.91 -16.83 9.60
N LEU A 438 -6.71 -16.90 10.67
CA LEU A 438 -7.19 -15.74 11.42
C LEU A 438 -6.44 -15.54 12.75
N THR A 439 -5.53 -16.45 13.09
CA THR A 439 -4.71 -16.38 14.29
C THR A 439 -3.28 -15.98 13.94
N LYS A 440 -2.67 -15.18 14.81
CA LYS A 440 -1.28 -14.77 14.65
C LYS A 440 -0.37 -15.95 14.95
N LYS A 441 0.54 -16.27 14.00
CA LYS A 441 1.69 -17.12 14.26
C LYS A 441 2.91 -16.22 14.53
N ALA A 442 3.91 -16.71 15.22
CA ALA A 442 5.16 -15.99 15.38
C ALA A 442 5.71 -15.59 14.01
N LYS A 443 6.18 -14.35 13.89
CA LYS A 443 6.74 -13.85 12.64
C LYS A 443 8.24 -14.17 12.60
N VAL A 444 8.68 -14.70 11.47
CA VAL A 444 10.08 -14.96 11.20
C VAL A 444 10.55 -14.06 10.07
N TYR A 445 11.60 -13.33 10.29
CA TYR A 445 12.20 -12.42 9.31
C TYR A 445 13.58 -12.93 8.91
N GLU A 446 13.82 -13.10 7.62
CA GLU A 446 15.10 -13.59 7.06
C GLU A 446 16.24 -12.52 7.11
N LYS A 447 15.92 -11.29 7.39
CA LYS A 447 16.90 -10.20 7.58
C LYS A 447 16.54 -9.43 8.83
N VAL A 448 17.52 -9.31 9.69
CA VAL A 448 17.43 -8.52 10.92
C VAL A 448 17.86 -7.10 10.57
N ASP A 449 16.97 -6.14 10.80
CA ASP A 449 17.32 -4.73 10.74
C ASP A 449 17.89 -4.33 12.11
N TRP A 450 19.21 -4.36 12.22
CA TRP A 450 19.93 -4.08 13.47
C TRP A 450 19.76 -2.64 13.95
N GLU A 451 19.44 -1.69 13.05
CA GLU A 451 19.21 -0.29 13.42
C GLU A 451 17.92 -0.11 14.24
N LEU A 452 17.00 -1.06 14.17
CA LEU A 452 15.72 -1.06 14.88
C LEU A 452 15.76 -1.84 16.22
N LEU A 453 16.87 -2.49 16.53
CA LEU A 453 17.01 -3.33 17.73
C LEU A 453 17.96 -2.66 18.72
N GLU A 454 17.44 -2.19 19.86
CA GLU A 454 18.29 -1.88 20.99
C GLU A 454 18.91 -3.18 21.52
N SER A 455 20.23 -3.28 21.47
CA SER A 455 20.97 -4.41 22.00
C SER A 455 20.90 -4.40 23.52
N ILE A 456 19.93 -5.12 24.07
CA ILE A 456 19.96 -5.55 25.46
C ILE A 456 20.32 -7.03 25.42
N ALA A 457 21.58 -7.35 25.70
CA ALA A 457 21.99 -8.72 25.90
C ALA A 457 21.21 -9.30 27.08
N VAL A 458 20.27 -10.21 26.80
CA VAL A 458 19.55 -10.93 27.84
C VAL A 458 20.36 -12.18 28.15
N SER A 459 20.97 -12.22 29.34
CA SER A 459 21.70 -13.39 29.79
C SER A 459 20.74 -14.54 30.04
N PHE A 460 20.99 -15.68 29.44
CA PHE A 460 20.33 -16.93 29.82
C PHE A 460 20.84 -17.39 31.18
N ASN A 461 19.94 -17.76 32.10
CA ASN A 461 20.35 -18.30 33.38
C ASN A 461 20.45 -19.82 33.29
N PRO A 462 21.65 -20.41 33.38
CA PRO A 462 21.84 -21.86 33.23
C PRO A 462 21.28 -22.70 34.39
N ASN A 463 20.73 -22.13 35.46
CA ASN A 463 20.37 -22.81 36.67
C ASN A 463 18.88 -23.16 36.83
N SER A 464 18.02 -23.00 35.85
CA SER A 464 16.61 -23.39 35.95
C SER A 464 16.32 -24.65 35.11
N ASP A 465 15.97 -25.72 35.77
CA ASP A 465 15.41 -27.00 35.33
C ASP A 465 15.42 -27.29 33.80
N TYR A 466 16.57 -27.72 33.31
CA TYR A 466 16.71 -28.18 31.92
C TYR A 466 16.43 -29.68 31.86
N ILE A 467 15.38 -30.07 31.15
CA ILE A 467 15.29 -31.46 30.64
C ILE A 467 16.01 -31.47 29.30
N VAL A 468 17.33 -31.55 29.33
CA VAL A 468 18.17 -31.60 28.12
C VAL A 468 18.45 -33.04 27.75
N LYS A 469 17.92 -33.51 26.62
CA LYS A 469 18.47 -34.67 25.90
C LYS A 469 19.49 -34.17 24.85
N GLY A 470 20.54 -33.54 25.31
CA GLY A 470 21.64 -32.95 24.55
C GLY A 470 22.20 -31.78 25.31
N VAL A 471 23.51 -31.61 25.40
CA VAL A 471 24.14 -30.55 26.21
C VAL A 471 24.45 -29.38 25.31
N PRO A 472 23.72 -28.23 25.40
CA PRO A 472 24.15 -27.03 24.70
C PRO A 472 25.50 -26.58 25.26
N LYS A 473 26.44 -26.26 24.39
CA LYS A 473 27.75 -25.77 24.76
C LYS A 473 27.68 -24.24 24.86
N GLN A 474 27.90 -23.68 26.06
CA GLN A 474 27.97 -22.24 26.24
C GLN A 474 29.32 -21.73 25.70
N ILE A 475 29.30 -20.83 24.73
CA ILE A 475 30.47 -20.17 24.18
C ILE A 475 30.18 -18.65 24.23
N ASN A 476 30.93 -17.92 25.09
CA ASN A 476 30.88 -16.45 25.19
C ASN A 476 29.46 -15.84 25.31
N ASP A 477 28.69 -16.21 26.34
CA ASP A 477 27.32 -15.79 26.60
C ASP A 477 26.25 -16.22 25.58
N ASN A 478 26.61 -16.94 24.54
CA ASN A 478 25.73 -17.51 23.54
C ASN A 478 25.50 -19.00 23.77
N PHE A 479 24.31 -19.52 23.42
CA PHE A 479 24.05 -20.95 23.42
C PHE A 479 24.22 -21.49 22.02
N VAL A 480 25.10 -22.50 21.87
CA VAL A 480 25.30 -23.23 20.62
C VAL A 480 24.58 -24.56 20.74
N LEU A 481 23.56 -24.76 19.91
CA LEU A 481 22.90 -26.05 19.75
C LEU A 481 23.64 -26.85 18.70
N GLN A 482 24.37 -27.88 19.13
CA GLN A 482 24.90 -28.87 18.19
C GLN A 482 23.81 -29.86 17.84
N VAL A 483 23.32 -29.76 16.62
CA VAL A 483 22.36 -30.71 16.08
C VAL A 483 23.11 -31.81 15.41
N SER A 484 23.12 -32.99 16.04
CA SER A 484 23.70 -34.21 15.48
C SER A 484 22.72 -34.88 14.52
N GLU A 485 23.20 -35.91 13.84
CA GLU A 485 22.50 -36.76 12.88
C GLU A 485 21.09 -37.19 13.38
N PHE A 486 20.03 -36.90 12.61
CA PHE A 486 18.64 -37.31 12.93
C PHE A 486 17.82 -37.51 11.64
N GLU A 487 16.80 -38.36 11.72
CA GLU A 487 15.99 -38.74 10.55
C GLU A 487 14.77 -37.87 10.33
N THR A 488 14.11 -37.36 11.39
CA THR A 488 12.87 -36.59 11.27
C THR A 488 12.88 -35.30 12.11
N TYR A 489 13.25 -35.41 13.38
CA TYR A 489 13.31 -34.31 14.33
C TYR A 489 14.60 -34.38 15.15
N SER A 490 15.25 -33.22 15.35
CA SER A 490 16.32 -33.14 16.35
C SER A 490 15.73 -33.27 17.77
N PRO A 491 16.58 -33.46 18.81
CA PRO A 491 16.14 -33.20 20.17
C PRO A 491 15.51 -31.81 20.31
N THR A 492 14.49 -31.70 21.16
CA THR A 492 13.85 -30.41 21.49
C THR A 492 14.59 -29.77 22.66
N PHE A 493 14.96 -28.51 22.50
CA PHE A 493 15.65 -27.72 23.52
C PHE A 493 14.69 -26.68 24.10
N GLN A 494 14.63 -26.58 25.44
CA GLN A 494 13.82 -25.57 26.12
C GLN A 494 14.71 -24.46 26.69
N PHE A 495 14.26 -23.22 26.49
CA PHE A 495 14.96 -22.02 26.90
C PHE A 495 14.07 -21.19 27.83
N GLN A 496 14.70 -20.54 28.80
CA GLN A 496 14.03 -19.57 29.66
C GLN A 496 14.79 -18.25 29.62
N LEU A 497 14.09 -17.17 29.28
CA LEU A 497 14.65 -15.82 29.28
C LEU A 497 14.67 -15.26 30.71
N THR A 498 15.70 -14.52 31.07
CA THR A 498 15.76 -13.83 32.38
C THR A 498 14.71 -12.72 32.51
N GLN A 499 14.34 -12.12 31.38
CA GLN A 499 13.23 -11.18 31.26
C GLN A 499 12.34 -11.57 30.08
N PRO A 500 10.99 -11.40 30.17
CA PRO A 500 10.12 -11.63 29.05
C PRO A 500 10.47 -10.74 27.86
N SER A 501 10.55 -11.32 26.64
CA SER A 501 10.79 -10.60 25.41
C SER A 501 9.78 -11.02 24.35
N SER A 502 9.36 -10.08 23.52
CA SER A 502 8.53 -10.36 22.33
C SER A 502 9.35 -10.64 21.07
N SER A 503 10.67 -10.44 21.14
CA SER A 503 11.55 -10.58 19.97
C SER A 503 12.77 -11.43 20.33
N ILE A 504 13.09 -12.40 19.48
CA ILE A 504 14.26 -13.28 19.61
C ILE A 504 15.01 -13.28 18.30
N VAL A 505 16.29 -12.98 18.33
CA VAL A 505 17.17 -13.10 17.16
C VAL A 505 17.88 -14.44 17.22
N ILE A 506 17.93 -15.11 16.10
CA ILE A 506 18.66 -16.36 15.92
C ILE A 506 19.71 -16.12 14.88
N ARG A 507 20.96 -16.39 15.25
CA ARG A 507 22.07 -16.54 14.32
C ARG A 507 22.29 -18.02 14.07
N LEU A 508 22.26 -18.40 12.81
CA LEU A 508 22.63 -19.72 12.37
C LEU A 508 24.03 -19.63 11.75
N SER A 509 25.04 -20.14 12.42
CA SER A 509 26.29 -20.45 11.79
C SER A 509 26.27 -21.94 11.43
N ALA A 510 26.02 -22.23 10.19
CA ALA A 510 25.99 -23.63 9.74
C ALA A 510 27.38 -24.04 9.29
N ILE A 511 27.95 -25.03 9.97
CA ILE A 511 29.12 -25.77 9.54
C ILE A 511 28.62 -27.18 9.26
N GLY A 512 28.43 -27.55 7.98
CA GLY A 512 28.06 -28.92 7.64
C GLY A 512 26.98 -29.03 6.56
N TYR A 513 26.83 -30.24 6.06
CA TYR A 513 26.00 -30.56 4.92
C TYR A 513 24.54 -30.78 5.32
N SER A 514 23.61 -30.05 4.72
CA SER A 514 22.25 -30.51 4.58
C SER A 514 21.92 -30.62 3.11
N THR A 515 21.69 -31.84 2.63
CA THR A 515 21.23 -32.12 1.25
C THR A 515 19.72 -31.89 1.09
N ILE A 516 19.02 -31.41 2.15
CA ILE A 516 17.55 -31.41 2.23
C ILE A 516 16.99 -30.03 2.02
N GLU A 517 16.30 -29.84 0.91
CA GLU A 517 15.65 -28.56 0.53
C GLU A 517 14.59 -28.03 1.52
N ASN A 518 14.15 -28.81 2.49
CA ASN A 518 13.01 -28.50 3.38
C ASN A 518 13.34 -28.57 4.88
N THR A 519 14.61 -28.54 5.26
CA THR A 519 14.97 -28.50 6.69
C THR A 519 14.48 -27.21 7.33
N ARG A 520 13.89 -27.29 8.53
CA ARG A 520 13.29 -26.16 9.24
C ARG A 520 13.75 -26.12 10.69
N LEU A 521 14.11 -24.94 11.18
CA LEU A 521 14.18 -24.67 12.60
C LEU A 521 12.79 -24.19 13.06
N VAL A 522 12.24 -24.90 14.05
CA VAL A 522 10.92 -24.57 14.61
C VAL A 522 11.12 -24.07 16.02
N MET A 523 10.53 -22.91 16.33
CA MET A 523 10.50 -22.35 17.68
C MET A 523 9.06 -22.15 18.14
N THR A 524 8.76 -22.61 19.35
CA THR A 524 7.42 -22.51 19.94
C THR A 524 7.50 -21.84 21.29
N SER A 525 6.72 -20.77 21.51
CA SER A 525 6.58 -20.15 22.82
C SER A 525 5.79 -21.07 23.75
N ILE A 526 6.20 -21.16 25.02
CA ILE A 526 5.52 -21.98 26.04
C ILE A 526 4.65 -21.08 26.92
N GLY A 527 3.33 -21.30 26.93
CA GLY A 527 2.35 -20.54 27.69
C GLY A 527 0.92 -20.80 27.23
N ASP A 528 -0.07 -20.12 27.86
CA ASP A 528 -1.50 -20.30 27.58
C ASP A 528 -1.89 -19.99 26.09
N ASN A 529 -1.09 -19.17 25.40
CA ASN A 529 -1.24 -18.85 23.98
C ASN A 529 0.08 -19.13 23.27
N SER A 530 0.46 -20.40 23.10
CA SER A 530 1.69 -20.76 22.41
C SER A 530 1.67 -20.34 20.95
N GLU A 531 2.73 -19.68 20.50
CA GLU A 531 2.95 -19.26 19.12
C GLU A 531 4.16 -19.98 18.54
N GLN A 532 4.08 -20.37 17.27
CA GLN A 532 5.14 -21.10 16.59
C GLN A 532 5.74 -20.24 15.48
N GLY A 533 7.05 -20.05 15.51
CA GLY A 533 7.86 -19.50 14.43
C GLY A 533 8.59 -20.63 13.69
N VAL A 534 8.64 -20.59 12.37
CA VAL A 534 9.32 -21.57 11.54
C VAL A 534 10.32 -20.88 10.64
N ILE A 535 11.58 -21.28 10.72
CA ILE A 535 12.66 -20.82 9.86
C ILE A 535 12.96 -21.93 8.84
N TYR A 536 12.91 -21.59 7.57
CA TYR A 536 13.30 -22.51 6.49
C TYR A 536 14.82 -22.38 6.28
N LEU A 537 15.54 -23.47 6.52
CA LEU A 537 16.97 -23.56 6.27
C LEU A 537 17.14 -23.89 4.78
N LYS A 538 17.49 -22.90 3.96
CA LYS A 538 17.70 -23.10 2.53
C LYS A 538 18.97 -23.91 2.25
N SER A 539 18.91 -24.75 1.22
CA SER A 539 19.99 -25.65 0.74
C SER A 539 21.15 -24.94 0.02
N ASP A 540 21.36 -23.64 0.20
CA ASP A 540 22.48 -22.92 -0.45
C ASP A 540 23.86 -23.25 0.14
N LEU A 541 23.93 -24.21 1.03
CA LEU A 541 25.15 -24.75 1.64
C LEU A 541 25.80 -25.80 0.73
N GLN A 542 26.16 -25.44 -0.50
CA GLN A 542 26.84 -26.41 -1.41
C GLN A 542 28.36 -26.43 -1.30
N ASN A 543 28.99 -25.60 -0.46
CA ASN A 543 30.43 -25.56 -0.30
C ASN A 543 30.82 -25.45 1.18
N GLU A 544 32.05 -25.88 1.51
CA GLU A 544 32.66 -25.98 2.84
C GLU A 544 32.79 -24.64 3.63
N ASP A 545 32.14 -23.58 3.19
CA ASP A 545 32.21 -22.27 3.83
C ASP A 545 31.08 -22.10 4.88
N THR A 546 31.47 -21.51 6.00
CA THR A 546 30.53 -21.14 7.08
C THR A 546 29.54 -20.09 6.56
N VAL A 547 28.27 -20.41 6.51
CA VAL A 547 27.21 -19.46 6.17
C VAL A 547 26.58 -18.97 7.47
N GLU A 548 26.66 -17.66 7.71
CA GLU A 548 25.95 -17.01 8.81
C GLU A 548 24.60 -16.51 8.29
N LEU A 549 23.53 -17.03 8.87
CA LEU A 549 22.15 -16.62 8.61
C LEU A 549 21.58 -16.01 9.90
N GLU A 550 20.94 -14.86 9.78
CA GLU A 550 20.33 -14.18 10.90
C GLU A 550 18.81 -14.10 10.72
N TYR A 551 18.07 -14.48 11.76
CA TYR A 551 16.61 -14.46 11.76
C TYR A 551 16.09 -13.74 13.02
N LEU A 552 15.10 -12.87 12.83
CA LEU A 552 14.33 -12.28 13.91
C LEU A 552 12.98 -13.00 14.03
N ILE A 553 12.66 -13.52 15.21
CA ILE A 553 11.34 -14.06 15.53
C ILE A 553 10.62 -13.09 16.46
N GLU A 554 9.49 -12.57 16.02
CA GLU A 554 8.60 -11.75 16.87
C GLU A 554 7.35 -12.54 17.27
N PHE A 555 7.12 -12.65 18.56
CA PHE A 555 5.91 -13.20 19.12
C PHE A 555 4.88 -12.09 19.40
N SER A 556 3.58 -12.41 19.37
CA SER A 556 2.52 -11.42 19.63
C SER A 556 2.51 -10.94 21.08
N ASN A 557 2.99 -11.76 22.01
CA ASN A 557 3.12 -11.45 23.42
C ASN A 557 4.56 -11.65 23.89
N SER A 558 4.92 -11.01 25.00
CA SER A 558 6.21 -11.26 25.62
C SER A 558 6.31 -12.70 26.09
N VAL A 559 7.35 -13.39 25.66
CA VAL A 559 7.63 -14.80 25.92
C VAL A 559 8.74 -14.91 26.95
N GLN A 560 8.55 -15.72 27.96
CA GLN A 560 9.59 -16.02 28.95
C GLN A 560 10.21 -17.41 28.73
N LYS A 561 9.43 -18.35 28.18
CA LYS A 561 9.90 -19.70 27.87
C LYS A 561 9.58 -20.03 26.41
N PHE A 562 10.51 -20.71 25.75
CA PHE A 562 10.29 -21.25 24.41
C PHE A 562 11.07 -22.55 24.22
N GLU A 563 10.67 -23.32 23.23
CA GLU A 563 11.37 -24.51 22.79
C GLU A 563 11.78 -24.38 21.32
N ALA A 564 12.89 -24.99 20.96
CA ALA A 564 13.40 -25.03 19.61
C ALA A 564 13.83 -26.45 19.22
N TYR A 565 13.55 -26.83 17.98
CA TYR A 565 14.00 -28.09 17.39
C TYR A 565 14.15 -27.94 15.87
N VAL A 566 14.94 -28.82 15.27
CA VAL A 566 15.10 -28.86 13.82
C VAL A 566 14.29 -30.04 13.25
N TRP A 567 13.57 -29.77 12.17
CA TRP A 567 12.77 -30.74 11.44
C TRP A 567 13.26 -30.87 10.00
N ASN A 568 13.43 -32.11 9.52
CA ASN A 568 13.95 -32.40 8.17
C ASN A 568 12.91 -32.25 7.05
N GLY A 569 11.75 -31.62 7.30
CA GLY A 569 10.71 -31.43 6.29
C GLY A 569 9.96 -32.72 5.89
N GLY A 570 10.12 -33.82 6.64
CA GLY A 570 9.50 -35.11 6.35
C GLY A 570 10.21 -35.90 5.22
N SER A 571 11.46 -35.56 4.89
CA SER A 571 12.27 -36.33 3.95
C SER A 571 12.74 -37.66 4.61
N ASN A 572 13.09 -38.66 3.79
CA ASN A 572 13.70 -39.90 4.26
C ASN A 572 15.24 -39.81 4.38
N GLU A 573 15.80 -38.64 4.19
CA GLU A 573 17.24 -38.40 4.26
C GLU A 573 17.60 -37.85 5.64
N LYS A 574 18.80 -38.14 6.11
CA LYS A 574 19.32 -37.67 7.39
C LYS A 574 19.87 -36.26 7.26
N VAL A 575 19.60 -35.42 8.28
CA VAL A 575 20.26 -34.14 8.45
C VAL A 575 21.57 -34.37 9.21
N GLU A 576 22.69 -33.94 8.66
CA GLU A 576 23.99 -33.96 9.32
C GLU A 576 24.27 -32.64 10.05
N CYS A 577 25.19 -32.65 11.00
CA CYS A 577 25.48 -31.65 12.02
C CYS A 577 25.50 -30.19 11.54
N PHE A 578 24.88 -29.30 12.32
CA PHE A 578 25.12 -27.85 12.27
C PHE A 578 24.98 -27.21 13.65
N ASP A 579 25.58 -26.03 13.81
CA ASP A 579 25.52 -25.25 15.02
C ASP A 579 24.46 -24.14 14.88
N VAL A 580 23.58 -24.01 15.87
CA VAL A 580 22.55 -22.95 15.97
C VAL A 580 22.89 -22.05 17.15
N VAL A 581 23.18 -20.78 16.90
CA VAL A 581 23.39 -19.79 17.96
C VAL A 581 22.11 -19.03 18.19
N ILE A 582 21.66 -18.98 19.43
CA ILE A 582 20.43 -18.27 19.82
C ILE A 582 20.79 -17.09 20.72
N GLU A 583 20.42 -15.90 20.27
CA GLU A 583 20.56 -14.66 21.03
C GLU A 583 19.17 -14.04 21.21
N SER A 584 18.92 -13.39 22.34
CA SER A 584 17.65 -12.72 22.58
C SER A 584 17.85 -11.21 22.66
N TYR A 585 16.95 -10.47 22.02
CA TYR A 585 16.94 -9.03 21.99
C TYR A 585 15.57 -8.51 22.43
N LYS A 586 15.56 -7.35 23.06
CA LYS A 586 14.34 -6.61 23.39
C LYS A 586 14.13 -5.51 22.37
N LYS A 587 12.90 -5.40 21.89
CA LYS A 587 12.48 -4.29 21.03
C LYS A 587 11.98 -3.13 21.88
#